data_9ec286a8e5c1f2f60897b1a0ac33ba2d
#
_entry.id   9ec286a8e5c1f2f60897b1a0ac33ba2d
#
_cell.length_a   1.000
_cell.length_b   1.000
_cell.length_c   1.000
_cell.angle_alpha   90.00
_cell.angle_beta   90.00
_cell.angle_gamma   90.00
#
_symmetry.space_group_name_H-M   'P 1'
#
loop_
_entity.id
_entity.type
_entity.pdbx_description
1 polymer ?
#
loop_
_entity_poly.entity_id
_entity_poly.type
_entity_poly.pdbx_seq_one_letter_code
_entity_poly.pdbx_strand_id
1 'polypeptide(L)'
;MLKTEWKEQGFIDEPVAAGTDLKAEIRRLCKEKDAIILAHYYTIGDIQDIADFVGDSLALARKAAETDAKIMVMCGVHFMAETCKLLSPEKTVLCPDLNAGCSLADSCKAADLKKFKDEHPGYQVISYVNTTAAVKALTDVVVTSGNAKKVVDQLPKDAKLIFGPDYNLGNYINEVTGRQMLLWNGRCHVHERFSVTKILELKKQYPEAVVMAHLECKGPVLAVADVKGSTADMLKYAKQSDAKQYIVATEAGILHELQRNCPDKEFIPVPPEISESGLECSCNECQYMKMNTLLKIYNCLKHEWPSIEVDPKIASDAVKPIEKMLELS
;
A
#
# COMPACT_ATOMS: atom_id res chain seq x y z
N MET A 1 -7.55 -15.50 27.74
CA MET A 1 -7.05 -14.15 28.11
C MET A 1 -5.75 -13.94 27.34
N LEU A 2 -5.60 -12.81 26.63
CA LEU A 2 -4.38 -12.50 25.87
C LEU A 2 -3.17 -12.33 26.81
N LYS A 3 -2.01 -12.89 26.43
CA LYS A 3 -0.78 -12.73 27.19
C LYS A 3 -0.27 -11.29 27.10
N THR A 4 0.32 -10.78 28.18
CA THR A 4 0.87 -9.41 28.24
C THR A 4 1.97 -9.21 27.19
N GLU A 5 2.87 -10.21 27.04
CA GLU A 5 3.94 -10.23 26.05
C GLU A 5 3.45 -9.98 24.61
N TRP A 6 2.34 -10.61 24.21
CA TRP A 6 1.74 -10.39 22.88
C TRP A 6 1.28 -8.95 22.69
N LYS A 7 0.67 -8.34 23.75
CA LYS A 7 0.23 -6.95 23.68
C LYS A 7 1.38 -5.98 23.55
N GLU A 8 2.50 -6.24 24.21
CA GLU A 8 3.70 -5.42 24.16
C GLU A 8 4.41 -5.53 22.81
N GLN A 9 4.47 -6.75 22.24
CA GLN A 9 5.12 -6.95 20.93
C GLN A 9 4.22 -6.62 19.73
N GLY A 10 2.90 -6.49 19.91
CA GLY A 10 1.97 -6.10 18.86
C GLY A 10 1.54 -7.20 17.89
N PHE A 11 1.84 -8.48 18.17
CA PHE A 11 1.42 -9.65 17.39
C PHE A 11 1.40 -10.91 18.24
N ILE A 12 0.86 -12.01 17.71
CA ILE A 12 0.85 -13.31 18.39
C ILE A 12 1.79 -14.27 17.64
N ASP A 13 2.76 -14.81 18.37
CA ASP A 13 3.76 -15.77 17.91
C ASP A 13 3.57 -17.17 18.51
N GLU A 14 2.35 -17.52 18.92
CA GLU A 14 2.04 -18.83 19.48
C GLU A 14 2.42 -19.93 18.49
N PRO A 15 3.29 -20.89 18.89
CA PRO A 15 3.69 -21.96 18.00
C PRO A 15 2.52 -22.92 17.73
N VAL A 16 2.50 -23.52 16.55
CA VAL A 16 1.56 -24.57 16.19
C VAL A 16 2.22 -25.93 16.24
N ALA A 17 1.43 -27.00 16.32
CA ALA A 17 1.97 -28.37 16.29
C ALA A 17 2.73 -28.62 14.98
N ALA A 18 3.80 -29.42 15.05
CA ALA A 18 4.56 -29.81 13.86
C ALA A 18 3.64 -30.52 12.84
N GLY A 19 3.77 -30.15 11.57
CA GLY A 19 2.92 -30.70 10.49
C GLY A 19 1.55 -30.05 10.33
N THR A 20 1.22 -29.00 11.10
CA THR A 20 -0.04 -28.23 10.91
C THR A 20 -0.04 -27.59 9.52
N ASP A 21 -1.08 -27.86 8.74
CA ASP A 21 -1.36 -27.13 7.51
C ASP A 21 -2.00 -25.78 7.85
N LEU A 22 -1.16 -24.75 7.95
CA LEU A 22 -1.61 -23.41 8.27
C LEU A 22 -2.61 -22.83 7.25
N LYS A 23 -2.45 -23.15 5.96
CA LYS A 23 -3.37 -22.66 4.91
C LYS A 23 -4.76 -23.25 5.13
N ALA A 24 -4.85 -24.56 5.39
CA ALA A 24 -6.12 -25.23 5.68
C ALA A 24 -6.78 -24.71 6.97
N GLU A 25 -5.98 -24.54 8.04
CA GLU A 25 -6.50 -24.05 9.33
C GLU A 25 -6.97 -22.60 9.26
N ILE A 26 -6.25 -21.72 8.54
CA ILE A 26 -6.69 -20.34 8.29
C ILE A 26 -8.03 -20.33 7.56
N ARG A 27 -8.18 -21.14 6.50
CA ARG A 27 -9.44 -21.25 5.76
C ARG A 27 -10.58 -21.76 6.64
N ARG A 28 -10.32 -22.74 7.51
CA ARG A 28 -11.31 -23.25 8.48
C ARG A 28 -11.77 -22.12 9.42
N LEU A 29 -10.83 -21.36 9.99
CA LEU A 29 -11.13 -20.24 10.89
C LEU A 29 -11.90 -19.12 10.18
N CYS A 30 -11.55 -18.77 8.94
CA CYS A 30 -12.28 -17.79 8.15
C CYS A 30 -13.76 -18.20 7.99
N LYS A 31 -14.01 -19.46 7.65
CA LYS A 31 -15.38 -19.95 7.51
C LYS A 31 -16.15 -19.96 8.85
N GLU A 32 -15.50 -20.40 9.92
CA GLU A 32 -16.10 -20.48 11.26
C GLU A 32 -16.49 -19.11 11.81
N LYS A 33 -15.66 -18.09 11.53
CA LYS A 33 -15.80 -16.75 12.12
C LYS A 33 -16.45 -15.72 11.19
N ASP A 34 -16.87 -16.14 10.00
CA ASP A 34 -17.37 -15.21 8.97
C ASP A 34 -16.33 -14.12 8.67
N ALA A 35 -15.10 -14.55 8.38
CA ALA A 35 -13.95 -13.70 8.15
C ALA A 35 -13.46 -13.77 6.70
N ILE A 36 -12.97 -12.63 6.18
CA ILE A 36 -12.27 -12.56 4.89
C ILE A 36 -10.84 -12.08 5.07
N ILE A 37 -9.96 -12.51 4.17
CA ILE A 37 -8.57 -12.07 4.09
C ILE A 37 -8.41 -11.10 2.92
N LEU A 38 -8.02 -9.89 3.22
CA LEU A 38 -7.69 -8.84 2.26
C LEU A 38 -6.17 -8.69 2.22
N ALA A 39 -5.53 -8.95 1.09
CA ALA A 39 -4.08 -8.89 0.96
C ALA A 39 -3.62 -7.86 -0.07
N HIS A 40 -2.59 -7.09 0.29
CA HIS A 40 -1.94 -6.21 -0.67
C HIS A 40 -1.00 -7.00 -1.59
N TYR A 41 -0.83 -6.56 -2.83
CA TYR A 41 0.12 -7.14 -3.81
C TYR A 41 1.56 -7.29 -3.31
N TYR A 42 1.96 -6.54 -2.27
CA TYR A 42 3.32 -6.56 -1.72
C TYR A 42 3.51 -7.56 -0.57
N THR A 43 2.49 -8.31 -0.19
CA THR A 43 2.64 -9.44 0.75
C THR A 43 3.35 -10.61 0.07
N ILE A 44 3.79 -11.59 0.87
CA ILE A 44 4.39 -12.82 0.31
C ILE A 44 3.35 -13.63 -0.47
N GLY A 45 3.81 -14.38 -1.48
CA GLY A 45 2.94 -15.16 -2.36
C GLY A 45 2.00 -16.12 -1.63
N ASP A 46 2.48 -16.78 -0.56
CA ASP A 46 1.64 -17.68 0.25
C ASP A 46 0.42 -16.98 0.87
N ILE A 47 0.53 -15.70 1.22
CA ILE A 47 -0.59 -14.90 1.73
C ILE A 47 -1.52 -14.51 0.58
N GLN A 48 -0.96 -14.10 -0.56
CA GLN A 48 -1.76 -13.80 -1.75
C GLN A 48 -2.58 -15.03 -2.20
N ASP A 49 -2.02 -16.24 -2.09
CA ASP A 49 -2.70 -17.49 -2.44
C ASP A 49 -3.90 -17.82 -1.55
N ILE A 50 -3.85 -17.45 -0.28
CA ILE A 50 -4.93 -17.69 0.68
C ILE A 50 -5.89 -16.51 0.81
N ALA A 51 -5.61 -15.36 0.22
CA ALA A 51 -6.46 -14.19 0.32
C ALA A 51 -7.78 -14.39 -0.46
N ASP A 52 -8.87 -13.89 0.10
CA ASP A 52 -10.17 -13.83 -0.58
C ASP A 52 -10.18 -12.72 -1.63
N PHE A 53 -9.34 -11.69 -1.41
CA PHE A 53 -9.14 -10.61 -2.36
C PHE A 53 -7.71 -10.08 -2.26
N VAL A 54 -7.04 -9.95 -3.42
CA VAL A 54 -5.72 -9.35 -3.55
C VAL A 54 -5.83 -8.09 -4.40
N GLY A 55 -5.26 -6.98 -3.92
CA GLY A 55 -5.38 -5.71 -4.62
C GLY A 55 -4.39 -4.64 -4.16
N ASP A 56 -4.47 -3.48 -4.82
CA ASP A 56 -3.84 -2.25 -4.33
C ASP A 56 -4.70 -1.58 -3.23
N SER A 57 -4.20 -0.48 -2.67
CA SER A 57 -4.88 0.21 -1.57
C SER A 57 -6.30 0.68 -1.94
N LEU A 58 -6.55 1.09 -3.19
CA LEU A 58 -7.88 1.55 -3.63
C LEU A 58 -8.87 0.37 -3.74
N ALA A 59 -8.43 -0.72 -4.39
CA ALA A 59 -9.24 -1.91 -4.54
C ALA A 59 -9.58 -2.55 -3.20
N LEU A 60 -8.61 -2.59 -2.26
CA LEU A 60 -8.81 -3.08 -0.91
C LEU A 60 -9.77 -2.21 -0.09
N ALA A 61 -9.67 -0.88 -0.20
CA ALA A 61 -10.60 0.05 0.45
C ALA A 61 -12.05 -0.15 -0.05
N ARG A 62 -12.24 -0.30 -1.38
CA ARG A 62 -13.56 -0.61 -1.96
C ARG A 62 -14.09 -1.93 -1.45
N LYS A 63 -13.26 -2.98 -1.47
CA LYS A 63 -13.65 -4.30 -0.99
C LYS A 63 -14.02 -4.31 0.49
N ALA A 64 -13.30 -3.54 1.32
CA ALA A 64 -13.61 -3.38 2.73
C ALA A 64 -14.99 -2.72 2.97
N ALA A 65 -15.34 -1.73 2.15
CA ALA A 65 -16.65 -1.06 2.22
C ALA A 65 -17.82 -1.95 1.75
N GLU A 66 -17.57 -2.87 0.80
CA GLU A 66 -18.59 -3.68 0.15
C GLU A 66 -18.85 -5.04 0.81
N THR A 67 -17.92 -5.55 1.61
CA THR A 67 -18.02 -6.91 2.17
C THR A 67 -19.06 -7.01 3.27
N ASP A 68 -19.78 -8.13 3.35
CA ASP A 68 -20.73 -8.45 4.42
C ASP A 68 -20.06 -9.24 5.57
N ALA A 69 -18.81 -9.70 5.40
CA ALA A 69 -18.09 -10.45 6.43
C ALA A 69 -17.98 -9.67 7.75
N LYS A 70 -18.06 -10.38 8.87
CA LYS A 70 -17.98 -9.77 10.21
C LYS A 70 -16.57 -9.37 10.59
N ILE A 71 -15.59 -10.15 10.11
CA ILE A 71 -14.17 -9.96 10.40
C ILE A 71 -13.41 -9.74 9.09
N MET A 72 -12.58 -8.73 9.05
CA MET A 72 -11.61 -8.49 7.98
C MET A 72 -10.20 -8.67 8.51
N VAL A 73 -9.42 -9.56 7.91
CA VAL A 73 -7.97 -9.66 8.18
C VAL A 73 -7.23 -8.88 7.10
N MET A 74 -6.69 -7.72 7.46
CA MET A 74 -5.92 -6.90 6.55
C MET A 74 -4.44 -7.34 6.56
N CYS A 75 -4.04 -8.10 5.55
CA CYS A 75 -2.66 -8.47 5.28
C CYS A 75 -2.00 -7.38 4.43
N GLY A 76 -1.43 -6.43 5.10
CA GLY A 76 -0.81 -5.23 4.56
C GLY A 76 -0.11 -4.47 5.67
N VAL A 77 -0.24 -3.16 5.69
CA VAL A 77 0.34 -2.28 6.71
C VAL A 77 -0.74 -1.57 7.53
N HIS A 78 -0.35 -1.05 8.70
CA HIS A 78 -1.25 -0.53 9.72
C HIS A 78 -2.27 0.50 9.19
N PHE A 79 -1.85 1.49 8.39
CA PHE A 79 -2.77 2.50 7.86
C PHE A 79 -3.85 1.93 6.93
N MET A 80 -3.60 0.76 6.30
CA MET A 80 -4.59 0.07 5.47
C MET A 80 -5.67 -0.57 6.35
N ALA A 81 -5.27 -1.16 7.47
CA ALA A 81 -6.20 -1.70 8.45
C ALA A 81 -7.02 -0.58 9.13
N GLU A 82 -6.41 0.59 9.44
CA GLU A 82 -7.16 1.79 9.85
C GLU A 82 -8.18 2.23 8.79
N THR A 83 -7.79 2.22 7.51
CA THR A 83 -8.71 2.58 6.41
C THR A 83 -9.91 1.63 6.35
N CYS A 84 -9.69 0.31 6.50
CA CYS A 84 -10.77 -0.67 6.59
C CYS A 84 -11.68 -0.40 7.79
N LYS A 85 -11.12 -0.09 8.97
CA LYS A 85 -11.89 0.21 10.19
C LYS A 85 -12.70 1.49 10.05
N LEU A 86 -12.15 2.52 9.39
CA LEU A 86 -12.86 3.77 9.12
C LEU A 86 -14.07 3.57 8.18
N LEU A 87 -13.95 2.70 7.17
CA LEU A 87 -15.01 2.41 6.22
C LEU A 87 -16.07 1.43 6.75
N SER A 88 -15.72 0.61 7.73
CA SER A 88 -16.60 -0.40 8.34
C SER A 88 -16.43 -0.41 9.85
N PRO A 89 -16.85 0.65 10.54
CA PRO A 89 -16.57 0.82 11.98
C PRO A 89 -17.23 -0.25 12.86
N GLU A 90 -18.31 -0.87 12.40
CA GLU A 90 -19.03 -1.93 13.10
C GLU A 90 -18.32 -3.29 13.03
N LYS A 91 -17.39 -3.48 12.09
CA LYS A 91 -16.71 -4.76 11.88
C LYS A 91 -15.43 -4.87 12.68
N THR A 92 -15.05 -6.10 12.99
CA THR A 92 -13.74 -6.39 13.55
C THR A 92 -12.69 -6.36 12.42
N VAL A 93 -11.73 -5.45 12.51
CA VAL A 93 -10.59 -5.39 11.57
C VAL A 93 -9.35 -5.87 12.29
N LEU A 94 -8.81 -6.97 11.82
CA LEU A 94 -7.59 -7.60 12.34
C LEU A 94 -6.39 -7.18 11.50
N CYS A 95 -5.27 -6.88 12.18
CA CYS A 95 -3.96 -6.61 11.57
C CYS A 95 -2.96 -7.61 12.16
N PRO A 96 -2.45 -8.60 11.40
CA PRO A 96 -1.67 -9.69 11.97
C PRO A 96 -0.41 -9.27 12.73
N ASP A 97 0.12 -8.07 12.43
CA ASP A 97 1.25 -7.46 13.13
C ASP A 97 1.09 -5.93 13.16
N LEU A 98 0.96 -5.36 14.36
CA LEU A 98 0.83 -3.90 14.54
C LEU A 98 2.11 -3.13 14.18
N ASN A 99 3.27 -3.81 14.09
CA ASN A 99 4.51 -3.17 13.68
C ASN A 99 4.65 -3.07 12.15
N ALA A 100 3.70 -3.62 11.40
CA ALA A 100 3.64 -3.47 9.95
C ALA A 100 3.33 -1.99 9.59
N GLY A 101 4.34 -1.13 9.73
CA GLY A 101 4.29 0.31 9.50
C GLY A 101 4.46 0.72 8.04
N CYS A 102 4.74 2.01 7.82
CA CYS A 102 5.02 2.55 6.50
C CYS A 102 5.91 3.79 6.63
N SER A 103 7.04 3.83 5.91
CA SER A 103 7.96 4.97 5.94
C SER A 103 7.30 6.29 5.52
N LEU A 104 6.31 6.24 4.62
CA LEU A 104 5.53 7.42 4.24
C LEU A 104 4.64 7.89 5.38
N ALA A 105 3.88 6.99 6.00
CA ALA A 105 3.03 7.33 7.15
C ALA A 105 3.88 7.88 8.31
N ASP A 106 5.08 7.34 8.50
CA ASP A 106 6.02 7.80 9.53
C ASP A 106 6.62 9.17 9.24
N SER A 107 6.77 9.52 7.96
CA SER A 107 7.31 10.80 7.52
C SER A 107 6.34 11.98 7.71
N CYS A 108 5.04 11.70 7.89
CA CYS A 108 3.98 12.72 7.98
C CYS A 108 3.16 12.54 9.25
N LYS A 109 3.61 13.15 10.33
CA LYS A 109 2.85 13.13 11.60
C LYS A 109 1.72 14.15 11.56
N ALA A 110 0.58 13.85 12.19
CA ALA A 110 -0.59 14.74 12.20
C ALA A 110 -0.28 16.14 12.77
N ALA A 111 0.56 16.22 13.81
CA ALA A 111 0.97 17.51 14.41
C ALA A 111 1.77 18.38 13.41
N ASP A 112 2.66 17.74 12.63
CA ASP A 112 3.50 18.44 11.66
C ASP A 112 2.68 18.87 10.43
N LEU A 113 1.76 18.02 9.97
CA LEU A 113 0.83 18.38 8.88
C LEU A 113 -0.10 19.52 9.32
N LYS A 114 -0.59 19.48 10.56
CA LYS A 114 -1.41 20.56 11.09
C LYS A 114 -0.65 21.89 11.08
N LYS A 115 0.60 21.91 11.56
CA LYS A 115 1.45 23.09 11.52
C LYS A 115 1.65 23.59 10.09
N PHE A 116 1.97 22.69 9.16
CA PHE A 116 2.17 23.04 7.75
C PHE A 116 0.90 23.62 7.12
N LYS A 117 -0.28 23.06 7.44
CA LYS A 117 -1.58 23.58 7.00
C LYS A 117 -1.86 24.98 7.59
N ASP A 118 -1.56 25.19 8.87
CA ASP A 118 -1.75 26.49 9.54
C ASP A 118 -0.84 27.58 8.96
N GLU A 119 0.36 27.23 8.48
CA GLU A 119 1.30 28.12 7.78
C GLU A 119 0.85 28.47 6.34
N HIS A 120 -0.11 27.72 5.78
CA HIS A 120 -0.61 27.88 4.42
C HIS A 120 -2.16 28.04 4.40
N PRO A 121 -2.70 29.13 4.95
CA PRO A 121 -4.14 29.34 5.03
C PRO A 121 -4.78 29.38 3.64
N GLY A 122 -5.95 28.70 3.50
CA GLY A 122 -6.68 28.59 2.24
C GLY A 122 -6.21 27.48 1.30
N TYR A 123 -5.19 26.71 1.69
CA TYR A 123 -4.82 25.51 0.95
C TYR A 123 -5.67 24.31 1.36
N GLN A 124 -6.07 23.51 0.38
CA GLN A 124 -6.70 22.21 0.60
C GLN A 124 -5.61 21.11 0.64
N VAL A 125 -5.79 20.16 1.54
CA VAL A 125 -4.85 19.04 1.71
C VAL A 125 -5.34 17.81 0.95
N ILE A 126 -4.51 17.34 0.04
CA ILE A 126 -4.65 16.05 -0.62
C ILE A 126 -3.66 15.09 0.03
N SER A 127 -4.14 14.06 0.69
CA SER A 127 -3.25 13.06 1.28
C SER A 127 -3.26 11.77 0.48
N TYR A 128 -2.07 11.30 0.15
CA TYR A 128 -1.89 9.93 -0.29
C TYR A 128 -2.36 8.99 0.82
N VAL A 129 -3.01 7.88 0.46
CA VAL A 129 -3.61 6.94 1.42
C VAL A 129 -2.63 6.39 2.45
N ASN A 130 -1.33 6.41 2.16
CA ASN A 130 -0.24 5.96 3.02
C ASN A 130 0.00 6.94 4.19
N THR A 131 -1.03 7.17 4.98
CA THR A 131 -1.07 8.08 6.13
C THR A 131 -1.93 7.47 7.24
N THR A 132 -1.71 7.90 8.49
CA THR A 132 -2.53 7.48 9.64
C THR A 132 -3.93 8.06 9.59
N ALA A 133 -4.86 7.47 10.35
CA ALA A 133 -6.21 8.04 10.55
C ALA A 133 -6.15 9.49 11.06
N ALA A 134 -5.22 9.81 11.96
CA ALA A 134 -5.03 11.16 12.49
C ALA A 134 -4.63 12.18 11.41
N VAL A 135 -3.83 11.79 10.42
CA VAL A 135 -3.48 12.61 9.24
C VAL A 135 -4.69 12.77 8.33
N LYS A 136 -5.43 11.67 8.09
CA LYS A 136 -6.65 11.70 7.28
C LYS A 136 -7.71 12.64 7.85
N ALA A 137 -7.82 12.76 9.18
CA ALA A 137 -8.73 13.71 9.83
C ALA A 137 -8.39 15.20 9.56
N LEU A 138 -7.17 15.51 9.09
CA LEU A 138 -6.74 16.85 8.68
C LEU A 138 -6.81 17.09 7.17
N THR A 139 -7.25 16.08 6.42
CA THR A 139 -7.20 16.00 4.96
C THR A 139 -8.54 16.37 4.35
N ASP A 140 -8.53 17.02 3.18
CA ASP A 140 -9.75 17.37 2.43
C ASP A 140 -10.16 16.28 1.44
N VAL A 141 -9.19 15.54 0.87
CA VAL A 141 -9.42 14.35 0.04
C VAL A 141 -8.22 13.41 0.10
N VAL A 142 -8.48 12.11 0.25
CA VAL A 142 -7.47 11.05 0.13
C VAL A 142 -7.35 10.63 -1.32
N VAL A 143 -6.16 10.21 -1.74
CA VAL A 143 -5.90 9.63 -3.06
C VAL A 143 -5.02 8.40 -2.95
N THR A 144 -5.02 7.58 -3.99
CA THR A 144 -4.06 6.49 -4.22
C THR A 144 -3.25 6.77 -5.49
N SER A 145 -2.19 6.02 -5.73
CA SER A 145 -1.44 6.13 -6.99
C SER A 145 -2.32 5.89 -8.24
N GLY A 146 -3.36 5.03 -8.12
CA GLY A 146 -4.27 4.71 -9.21
C GLY A 146 -5.32 5.79 -9.54
N ASN A 147 -5.61 6.71 -8.62
CA ASN A 147 -6.66 7.71 -8.84
C ASN A 147 -6.22 9.17 -8.64
N ALA A 148 -5.00 9.43 -8.16
CA ALA A 148 -4.54 10.78 -7.80
C ALA A 148 -4.72 11.79 -8.94
N LYS A 149 -4.32 11.44 -10.16
CA LYS A 149 -4.52 12.31 -11.33
C LYS A 149 -6.00 12.62 -11.57
N LYS A 150 -6.84 11.59 -11.58
CA LYS A 150 -8.29 11.72 -11.82
C LYS A 150 -8.96 12.63 -10.78
N VAL A 151 -8.59 12.47 -9.50
CA VAL A 151 -9.11 13.30 -8.41
C VAL A 151 -8.65 14.75 -8.54
N VAL A 152 -7.34 14.98 -8.75
CA VAL A 152 -6.75 16.33 -8.87
C VAL A 152 -7.33 17.08 -10.07
N ASP A 153 -7.61 16.40 -11.19
CA ASP A 153 -8.22 17.00 -12.38
C ASP A 153 -9.65 17.51 -12.14
N GLN A 154 -10.37 16.91 -11.19
CA GLN A 154 -11.74 17.31 -10.82
C GLN A 154 -11.80 18.49 -9.83
N LEU A 155 -10.68 18.84 -9.19
CA LEU A 155 -10.63 19.98 -8.28
C LEU A 155 -10.59 21.31 -9.05
N PRO A 156 -11.12 22.44 -8.48
CA PRO A 156 -11.06 23.75 -9.13
C PRO A 156 -9.64 24.09 -9.59
N LYS A 157 -9.51 24.66 -10.78
CA LYS A 157 -8.17 24.91 -11.40
C LYS A 157 -7.33 25.93 -10.63
N ASP A 158 -7.96 26.84 -9.92
CA ASP A 158 -7.37 27.89 -9.08
C ASP A 158 -7.18 27.45 -7.62
N ALA A 159 -7.62 26.23 -7.26
CA ALA A 159 -7.45 25.71 -5.90
C ALA A 159 -5.96 25.63 -5.53
N LYS A 160 -5.62 26.19 -4.36
CA LYS A 160 -4.31 26.04 -3.76
C LYS A 160 -4.25 24.70 -3.02
N LEU A 161 -3.28 23.86 -3.35
CA LEU A 161 -3.24 22.47 -2.91
C LEU A 161 -1.93 22.14 -2.21
N ILE A 162 -2.01 21.40 -1.11
CA ILE A 162 -0.91 20.68 -0.48
C ILE A 162 -1.06 19.19 -0.85
N PHE A 163 0.02 18.53 -1.24
CA PHE A 163 0.03 17.11 -1.53
C PHE A 163 1.09 16.39 -0.70
N GLY A 164 0.72 15.30 -0.07
CA GLY A 164 1.64 14.45 0.71
C GLY A 164 1.05 13.09 1.11
N PRO A 165 1.87 12.20 1.69
CA PRO A 165 3.29 12.42 2.03
C PRO A 165 4.28 12.01 0.95
N ASP A 166 3.90 11.39 -0.19
CA ASP A 166 4.89 11.02 -1.20
C ASP A 166 5.21 12.18 -2.14
N TYR A 167 6.46 12.68 -2.03
CA TYR A 167 7.00 13.76 -2.85
C TYR A 167 7.05 13.38 -4.34
N ASN A 168 7.49 12.16 -4.66
CA ASN A 168 7.67 11.73 -6.05
C ASN A 168 6.33 11.61 -6.77
N LEU A 169 5.33 10.98 -6.11
CA LEU A 169 3.97 10.93 -6.62
C LEU A 169 3.39 12.35 -6.81
N GLY A 170 3.55 13.23 -5.81
CA GLY A 170 3.07 14.61 -5.89
C GLY A 170 3.73 15.39 -7.03
N ASN A 171 5.04 15.21 -7.24
CA ASN A 171 5.77 15.83 -8.34
C ASN A 171 5.28 15.31 -9.70
N TYR A 172 5.09 14.00 -9.84
CA TYR A 172 4.51 13.41 -11.05
C TYR A 172 3.10 13.98 -11.32
N ILE A 173 2.25 14.09 -10.31
CA ILE A 173 0.91 14.67 -10.47
C ILE A 173 0.98 16.15 -10.88
N ASN A 174 1.90 16.94 -10.29
CA ASN A 174 2.12 18.33 -10.72
C ASN A 174 2.49 18.39 -12.22
N GLU A 175 3.41 17.54 -12.66
CA GLU A 175 3.84 17.48 -14.06
C GLU A 175 2.70 17.15 -15.02
N VAL A 176 1.93 16.07 -14.75
CA VAL A 176 0.90 15.57 -15.68
C VAL A 176 -0.42 16.35 -15.64
N THR A 177 -0.65 17.18 -14.60
CA THR A 177 -1.86 18.01 -14.47
C THR A 177 -1.61 19.51 -14.68
N GLY A 178 -0.33 19.90 -14.77
CA GLY A 178 0.09 21.32 -14.83
C GLY A 178 -0.17 22.10 -13.53
N ARG A 179 -0.41 21.40 -12.40
CA ARG A 179 -0.60 22.01 -11.07
C ARG A 179 0.74 22.43 -10.46
N GLN A 180 0.67 23.27 -9.45
CA GLN A 180 1.82 23.70 -8.63
C GLN A 180 1.46 23.47 -7.15
N MET A 181 1.16 22.23 -6.80
CA MET A 181 0.86 21.85 -5.42
C MET A 181 2.11 21.99 -4.55
N LEU A 182 1.95 22.44 -3.32
CA LEU A 182 2.99 22.36 -2.30
C LEU A 182 3.16 20.88 -1.91
N LEU A 183 4.38 20.38 -1.94
CA LEU A 183 4.66 18.97 -1.72
C LEU A 183 5.27 18.73 -0.34
N TRP A 184 4.72 17.75 0.39
CA TRP A 184 5.34 17.22 1.58
C TRP A 184 6.59 16.40 1.22
N ASN A 185 7.67 16.56 1.99
CA ASN A 185 8.97 15.96 1.67
C ASN A 185 9.16 14.55 2.24
N GLY A 186 8.19 13.66 2.04
CA GLY A 186 8.30 12.23 2.38
C GLY A 186 8.53 11.37 1.13
N ARG A 187 9.15 10.21 1.29
CA ARG A 187 9.44 9.26 0.19
C ARG A 187 9.29 7.83 0.66
N CYS A 188 8.87 6.95 -0.24
CA CYS A 188 8.85 5.52 0.01
C CYS A 188 10.28 4.96 -0.01
N HIS A 189 10.71 4.32 1.08
CA HIS A 189 12.07 3.79 1.21
C HIS A 189 12.41 2.68 0.19
N VAL A 190 11.40 2.00 -0.38
CA VAL A 190 11.60 1.01 -1.45
C VAL A 190 11.80 1.72 -2.80
N HIS A 191 10.83 2.58 -3.19
CA HIS A 191 10.81 3.19 -4.51
C HIS A 191 11.90 4.24 -4.70
N GLU A 192 12.38 4.86 -3.63
CA GLU A 192 13.51 5.79 -3.65
C GLU A 192 14.84 5.13 -4.06
N ARG A 193 14.96 3.79 -3.92
CA ARG A 193 16.18 3.04 -4.18
C ARG A 193 16.32 2.56 -5.62
N PHE A 194 15.31 2.69 -6.47
CA PHE A 194 15.44 2.35 -7.88
C PHE A 194 16.27 3.41 -8.62
N SER A 195 17.11 2.94 -9.55
CA SER A 195 17.95 3.82 -10.35
C SER A 195 17.84 3.56 -11.84
N VAL A 196 18.08 4.63 -12.60
CA VAL A 196 18.14 4.58 -14.07
C VAL A 196 19.25 3.64 -14.52
N THR A 197 20.40 3.66 -13.85
CA THR A 197 21.55 2.80 -14.22
C THR A 197 21.16 1.33 -14.23
N LYS A 198 20.50 0.86 -13.16
CA LYS A 198 20.06 -0.54 -13.05
C LYS A 198 19.03 -0.91 -14.12
N ILE A 199 18.10 -0.01 -14.41
CA ILE A 199 17.11 -0.22 -15.49
C ILE A 199 17.81 -0.32 -16.85
N LEU A 200 18.75 0.56 -17.15
CA LEU A 200 19.49 0.53 -18.41
C LEU A 200 20.40 -0.70 -18.53
N GLU A 201 20.99 -1.18 -17.44
CA GLU A 201 21.72 -2.45 -17.41
C GLU A 201 20.81 -3.63 -17.80
N LEU A 202 19.60 -3.69 -17.24
CA LEU A 202 18.59 -4.70 -17.57
C LEU A 202 18.10 -4.56 -19.02
N LYS A 203 17.88 -3.32 -19.49
CA LYS A 203 17.48 -3.08 -20.91
C LYS A 203 18.53 -3.56 -21.91
N LYS A 204 19.83 -3.53 -21.57
CA LYS A 204 20.88 -4.13 -22.42
C LYS A 204 20.77 -5.65 -22.50
N GLN A 205 20.35 -6.31 -21.41
CA GLN A 205 20.18 -7.77 -21.34
C GLN A 205 18.86 -8.21 -21.97
N TYR A 206 17.82 -7.38 -21.84
CA TYR A 206 16.45 -7.63 -22.30
C TYR A 206 15.96 -6.46 -23.16
N PRO A 207 16.48 -6.30 -24.41
CA PRO A 207 16.21 -5.13 -25.24
C PRO A 207 14.73 -4.88 -25.55
N GLU A 208 13.96 -5.96 -25.71
CA GLU A 208 12.53 -5.91 -26.03
C GLU A 208 11.62 -5.77 -24.79
N ALA A 209 12.17 -5.86 -23.57
CA ALA A 209 11.38 -5.81 -22.36
C ALA A 209 10.75 -4.42 -22.14
N VAL A 210 9.48 -4.38 -21.81
CA VAL A 210 8.76 -3.15 -21.44
C VAL A 210 9.14 -2.76 -20.00
N VAL A 211 9.53 -1.53 -19.77
CA VAL A 211 9.86 -1.00 -18.45
C VAL A 211 8.59 -0.45 -17.78
N MET A 212 8.19 -1.03 -16.67
CA MET A 212 7.07 -0.57 -15.85
C MET A 212 7.60 0.03 -14.54
N ALA A 213 7.18 1.25 -14.19
CA ALA A 213 7.58 1.91 -12.94
C ALA A 213 6.39 2.45 -12.14
N HIS A 214 6.44 2.23 -10.82
CA HIS A 214 5.45 2.78 -9.90
C HIS A 214 5.64 4.29 -9.74
N LEU A 215 4.53 5.02 -9.56
CA LEU A 215 4.53 6.50 -9.48
C LEU A 215 5.27 7.07 -8.25
N GLU A 216 5.59 6.26 -7.25
CA GLU A 216 6.46 6.62 -6.13
C GLU A 216 7.95 6.63 -6.48
N CYS A 217 8.34 6.17 -7.68
CA CYS A 217 9.72 6.21 -8.14
C CYS A 217 10.15 7.66 -8.45
N LYS A 218 11.45 7.91 -8.32
CA LYS A 218 12.07 9.20 -8.69
C LYS A 218 11.78 9.59 -10.15
N GLY A 219 11.66 10.89 -10.42
CA GLY A 219 11.42 11.42 -11.75
C GLY A 219 12.31 10.84 -12.85
N PRO A 220 13.65 10.73 -12.67
CA PRO A 220 14.53 10.09 -13.66
C PRO A 220 14.17 8.62 -13.97
N VAL A 221 13.72 7.85 -12.98
CA VAL A 221 13.24 6.46 -13.19
C VAL A 221 11.95 6.47 -14.00
N LEU A 222 11.00 7.36 -13.63
CA LEU A 222 9.78 7.53 -14.41
C LEU A 222 10.05 7.98 -15.84
N ALA A 223 11.08 8.79 -16.07
CA ALA A 223 11.42 9.28 -17.41
C ALA A 223 11.87 8.17 -18.39
N VAL A 224 12.46 7.09 -17.89
CA VAL A 224 12.90 5.94 -18.69
C VAL A 224 11.90 4.78 -18.72
N ALA A 225 10.79 4.90 -18.01
CA ALA A 225 9.74 3.88 -18.00
C ALA A 225 8.79 4.04 -19.19
N ASP A 226 8.48 2.92 -19.85
CA ASP A 226 7.48 2.84 -20.93
C ASP A 226 6.06 2.95 -20.36
N VAL A 227 5.85 2.35 -19.15
CA VAL A 227 4.56 2.34 -18.46
C VAL A 227 4.76 2.89 -17.05
N LYS A 228 3.97 3.91 -16.70
CA LYS A 228 3.95 4.57 -15.39
C LYS A 228 2.57 4.43 -14.80
N GLY A 229 2.47 3.87 -13.60
CA GLY A 229 1.15 3.65 -13.00
C GLY A 229 1.20 3.05 -11.62
N SER A 230 0.02 2.79 -11.08
CA SER A 230 -0.16 1.99 -9.87
C SER A 230 0.13 0.51 -10.13
N THR A 231 0.20 -0.30 -9.08
CA THR A 231 0.32 -1.76 -9.21
C THR A 231 -0.84 -2.38 -9.98
N ALA A 232 -2.06 -1.87 -9.82
CA ALA A 232 -3.23 -2.30 -10.60
C ALA A 232 -3.08 -1.96 -12.10
N ASP A 233 -2.54 -0.77 -12.44
CA ASP A 233 -2.27 -0.37 -13.82
C ASP A 233 -1.22 -1.26 -14.48
N MET A 234 -0.16 -1.63 -13.74
CA MET A 234 0.87 -2.54 -14.22
C MET A 234 0.30 -3.92 -14.55
N LEU A 235 -0.51 -4.48 -13.64
CA LEU A 235 -1.17 -5.78 -13.86
C LEU A 235 -2.14 -5.72 -15.05
N LYS A 236 -2.94 -4.66 -15.14
CA LYS A 236 -3.84 -4.43 -16.27
C LYS A 236 -3.09 -4.34 -17.59
N TYR A 237 -2.02 -3.55 -17.62
CA TYR A 237 -1.18 -3.42 -18.82
C TYR A 237 -0.57 -4.75 -19.22
N ALA A 238 0.02 -5.50 -18.26
CA ALA A 238 0.60 -6.81 -18.52
C ALA A 238 -0.40 -7.80 -19.12
N LYS A 239 -1.67 -7.77 -18.68
CA LYS A 239 -2.75 -8.61 -19.23
C LYS A 239 -3.13 -8.25 -20.66
N GLN A 240 -3.07 -6.97 -21.02
CA GLN A 240 -3.55 -6.45 -22.30
C GLN A 240 -2.45 -6.36 -23.38
N SER A 241 -1.20 -6.27 -22.98
CA SER A 241 -0.04 -6.11 -23.87
C SER A 241 0.41 -7.44 -24.47
N ASP A 242 0.90 -7.42 -25.71
CA ASP A 242 1.49 -8.59 -26.38
C ASP A 242 2.96 -8.81 -25.98
N ALA A 243 3.59 -7.87 -25.29
CA ALA A 243 4.96 -7.98 -24.82
C ALA A 243 5.16 -9.23 -23.96
N LYS A 244 6.31 -9.88 -24.08
CA LYS A 244 6.63 -11.14 -23.38
C LYS A 244 7.55 -10.93 -22.18
N GLN A 245 8.26 -9.80 -22.11
CA GLN A 245 9.23 -9.50 -21.07
C GLN A 245 8.96 -8.12 -20.49
N TYR A 246 9.05 -8.00 -19.16
CA TYR A 246 8.81 -6.76 -18.43
C TYR A 246 9.90 -6.53 -17.39
N ILE A 247 10.49 -5.34 -17.37
CA ILE A 247 11.37 -4.86 -16.30
C ILE A 247 10.50 -4.09 -15.31
N VAL A 248 10.43 -4.55 -14.07
CA VAL A 248 9.45 -4.06 -13.08
C VAL A 248 10.14 -3.27 -11.98
N ALA A 249 9.94 -1.95 -11.97
CA ALA A 249 10.46 -1.02 -10.96
C ALA A 249 9.37 -0.71 -9.92
N THR A 250 9.08 -1.68 -9.07
CA THR A 250 8.25 -1.55 -7.87
C THR A 250 8.59 -2.68 -6.89
N GLU A 251 7.91 -2.74 -5.76
CA GLU A 251 8.09 -3.77 -4.74
C GLU A 251 7.83 -5.17 -5.30
N ALA A 252 8.74 -6.11 -5.01
CA ALA A 252 8.80 -7.42 -5.70
C ALA A 252 7.60 -8.34 -5.44
N GLY A 253 6.83 -8.13 -4.39
CA GLY A 253 5.66 -8.97 -4.07
C GLY A 253 4.61 -9.01 -5.18
N ILE A 254 4.51 -7.95 -6.00
CA ILE A 254 3.58 -7.92 -7.14
C ILE A 254 3.90 -8.98 -8.19
N LEU A 255 5.16 -9.43 -8.28
CA LEU A 255 5.57 -10.42 -9.27
C LEU A 255 4.79 -11.72 -9.17
N HIS A 256 4.37 -12.09 -7.96
CA HIS A 256 3.51 -13.26 -7.75
C HIS A 256 2.19 -13.13 -8.52
N GLU A 257 1.48 -12.00 -8.37
CA GLU A 257 0.23 -11.75 -9.10
C GLU A 257 0.44 -11.55 -10.61
N LEU A 258 1.51 -10.88 -11.01
CA LEU A 258 1.85 -10.73 -12.42
C LEU A 258 2.08 -12.08 -13.07
N GLN A 259 2.87 -12.96 -12.45
CA GLN A 259 3.17 -14.30 -12.96
C GLN A 259 1.93 -15.20 -12.95
N ARG A 260 1.12 -15.14 -11.89
CA ARG A 260 -0.13 -15.92 -11.77
C ARG A 260 -1.14 -15.55 -12.86
N ASN A 261 -1.25 -14.28 -13.21
CA ASN A 261 -2.20 -13.78 -14.20
C ASN A 261 -1.67 -13.82 -15.64
N CYS A 262 -0.36 -13.85 -15.82
CA CYS A 262 0.30 -13.87 -17.13
C CYS A 262 1.42 -14.92 -17.13
N PRO A 263 1.09 -16.22 -17.05
CA PRO A 263 2.10 -17.29 -16.88
C PRO A 263 3.05 -17.48 -18.07
N ASP A 264 2.68 -16.98 -19.24
CA ASP A 264 3.47 -17.01 -20.48
C ASP A 264 4.41 -15.81 -20.66
N LYS A 265 4.53 -14.94 -19.62
CA LYS A 265 5.33 -13.72 -19.62
C LYS A 265 6.41 -13.76 -18.56
N GLU A 266 7.51 -13.07 -18.81
CA GLU A 266 8.65 -12.95 -17.88
C GLU A 266 8.65 -11.58 -17.22
N PHE A 267 8.74 -11.55 -15.89
CA PHE A 267 8.79 -10.34 -15.08
C PHE A 267 10.11 -10.24 -14.34
N ILE A 268 10.91 -9.26 -14.68
CA ILE A 268 12.28 -9.06 -14.21
C ILE A 268 12.28 -7.91 -13.20
N PRO A 269 12.51 -8.16 -11.91
CA PRO A 269 12.54 -7.10 -10.92
C PRO A 269 13.79 -6.23 -11.10
N VAL A 270 13.62 -4.90 -10.99
CA VAL A 270 14.77 -3.98 -10.94
C VAL A 270 15.41 -4.12 -9.56
N PRO A 271 16.72 -4.46 -9.46
CA PRO A 271 17.40 -4.50 -8.18
C PRO A 271 17.54 -3.08 -7.59
N PRO A 272 17.49 -2.94 -6.26
CA PRO A 272 17.73 -1.64 -5.63
C PRO A 272 19.21 -1.25 -5.74
N GLU A 273 19.50 0.05 -5.67
CA GLU A 273 20.84 0.51 -5.38
C GLU A 273 21.20 0.17 -3.93
N ILE A 274 22.35 -0.48 -3.76
CA ILE A 274 22.91 -0.80 -2.44
C ILE A 274 23.74 0.40 -2.00
N SER A 275 23.51 0.91 -0.79
CA SER A 275 24.35 1.95 -0.23
C SER A 275 25.78 1.45 -0.01
N GLU A 276 26.77 2.35 -0.04
CA GLU A 276 28.19 2.02 0.20
C GLU A 276 28.44 1.38 1.59
N SER A 277 27.51 1.59 2.52
CA SER A 277 27.59 0.99 3.87
C SER A 277 27.36 -0.52 3.89
N GLY A 278 26.77 -1.11 2.83
CA GLY A 278 26.48 -2.54 2.70
C GLY A 278 25.49 -3.12 3.75
N LEU A 279 24.94 -2.28 4.62
CA LEU A 279 24.03 -2.69 5.72
C LEU A 279 22.57 -2.79 5.30
N GLU A 280 22.24 -2.36 4.09
CA GLU A 280 20.86 -2.39 3.60
C GLU A 280 20.56 -3.69 2.84
N CYS A 281 19.31 -4.16 2.98
CA CYS A 281 18.82 -5.32 2.23
C CYS A 281 19.05 -5.12 0.73
N SER A 282 19.64 -6.12 0.06
CA SER A 282 19.81 -6.14 -1.40
C SER A 282 18.52 -6.46 -2.15
N CYS A 283 17.38 -6.57 -1.45
CA CYS A 283 16.08 -6.84 -2.01
C CYS A 283 15.30 -5.54 -2.29
N ASN A 284 14.37 -5.60 -3.23
CA ASN A 284 13.39 -4.56 -3.52
C ASN A 284 12.04 -4.84 -2.83
N GLU A 285 12.09 -5.42 -1.65
CA GLU A 285 10.93 -5.78 -0.84
C GLU A 285 10.69 -4.78 0.29
N CYS A 286 9.42 -4.58 0.60
CA CYS A 286 9.01 -3.78 1.75
C CYS A 286 9.01 -4.64 3.01
N GLN A 287 9.97 -4.40 3.92
CA GLN A 287 10.06 -5.13 5.19
C GLN A 287 8.76 -5.12 5.99
N TYR A 288 8.00 -4.02 5.97
CA TYR A 288 6.73 -3.91 6.70
C TYR A 288 5.65 -4.85 6.13
N MET A 289 5.55 -4.95 4.81
CA MET A 289 4.61 -5.88 4.16
C MET A 289 4.96 -7.35 4.44
N LYS A 290 6.26 -7.66 4.61
CA LYS A 290 6.77 -9.00 4.91
C LYS A 290 6.65 -9.38 6.40
N MET A 291 6.24 -8.45 7.29
CA MET A 291 5.91 -8.77 8.69
C MET A 291 4.68 -9.66 8.82
N ASN A 292 3.77 -9.63 7.84
CA ASN A 292 2.66 -10.56 7.76
C ASN A 292 3.17 -11.96 7.39
N THR A 293 2.79 -12.97 8.17
CA THR A 293 3.13 -14.39 7.94
C THR A 293 1.89 -15.26 8.13
N LEU A 294 1.88 -16.46 7.56
CA LEU A 294 0.78 -17.41 7.77
C LEU A 294 0.54 -17.71 9.26
N LEU A 295 1.61 -17.84 10.05
CA LEU A 295 1.49 -18.08 11.49
C LEU A 295 0.81 -16.91 12.21
N LYS A 296 1.20 -15.66 11.90
CA LYS A 296 0.57 -14.48 12.50
C LYS A 296 -0.90 -14.34 12.08
N ILE A 297 -1.23 -14.64 10.82
CA ILE A 297 -2.63 -14.64 10.34
C ILE A 297 -3.45 -15.71 11.07
N TYR A 298 -2.95 -16.93 11.19
CA TYR A 298 -3.60 -18.01 11.93
C TYR A 298 -3.87 -17.60 13.39
N ASN A 299 -2.84 -17.12 14.08
CA ASN A 299 -2.97 -16.73 15.48
C ASN A 299 -3.89 -15.51 15.64
N CYS A 300 -3.82 -14.56 14.73
CA CYS A 300 -4.68 -13.38 14.73
C CYS A 300 -6.16 -13.76 14.60
N LEU A 301 -6.49 -14.65 13.69
CA LEU A 301 -7.84 -15.21 13.55
C LEU A 301 -8.27 -16.03 14.77
N LYS A 302 -7.39 -16.89 15.29
CA LYS A 302 -7.66 -17.75 16.44
C LYS A 302 -8.04 -16.95 17.68
N HIS A 303 -7.33 -15.87 17.95
CA HIS A 303 -7.48 -15.04 19.15
C HIS A 303 -8.29 -13.75 18.91
N GLU A 304 -8.68 -13.43 17.67
CA GLU A 304 -9.33 -12.19 17.23
C GLU A 304 -8.55 -10.94 17.67
N TRP A 305 -7.22 -11.05 17.60
CA TRP A 305 -6.29 -10.00 18.00
C TRP A 305 -4.95 -10.16 17.22
N PRO A 306 -4.24 -9.07 16.89
CA PRO A 306 -4.56 -7.66 17.16
C PRO A 306 -5.73 -7.12 16.30
N SER A 307 -6.62 -6.36 16.95
CA SER A 307 -7.69 -5.63 16.29
C SER A 307 -7.38 -4.13 16.24
N ILE A 308 -7.80 -3.49 15.17
CA ILE A 308 -7.63 -2.05 14.98
C ILE A 308 -8.80 -1.30 15.60
N GLU A 309 -8.46 -0.33 16.44
CA GLU A 309 -9.40 0.65 16.98
C GLU A 309 -8.94 2.06 16.56
N VAL A 310 -9.88 2.92 16.22
CA VAL A 310 -9.64 4.32 15.92
C VAL A 310 -10.47 5.17 16.88
N ASP A 311 -9.84 6.21 17.48
CA ASP A 311 -10.56 7.14 18.35
C ASP A 311 -11.79 7.70 17.61
N PRO A 312 -13.01 7.62 18.18
CA PRO A 312 -14.23 8.03 17.50
C PRO A 312 -14.21 9.49 17.01
N LYS A 313 -13.49 10.39 17.70
CA LYS A 313 -13.35 11.79 17.28
C LYS A 313 -12.49 11.90 16.03
N ILE A 314 -11.43 11.10 15.93
CA ILE A 314 -10.57 11.04 14.74
C ILE A 314 -11.34 10.35 13.61
N ALA A 315 -12.01 9.26 13.89
CA ALA A 315 -12.72 8.46 12.89
C ALA A 315 -13.79 9.27 12.15
N SER A 316 -14.57 10.08 12.85
CA SER A 316 -15.63 10.92 12.27
C SER A 316 -15.13 11.93 11.22
N ASP A 317 -13.90 12.39 11.35
CA ASP A 317 -13.28 13.30 10.39
C ASP A 317 -12.43 12.57 9.34
N ALA A 318 -11.76 11.49 9.73
CA ALA A 318 -10.88 10.71 8.86
C ALA A 318 -11.61 9.92 7.77
N VAL A 319 -12.87 9.53 8.00
CA VAL A 319 -13.67 8.79 7.01
C VAL A 319 -14.07 9.66 5.83
N LYS A 320 -14.41 10.92 6.05
CA LYS A 320 -14.91 11.87 5.02
C LYS A 320 -13.99 11.99 3.79
N PRO A 321 -12.67 12.24 3.94
CA PRO A 321 -11.78 12.33 2.78
C PRO A 321 -11.57 10.97 2.07
N ILE A 322 -11.80 9.84 2.75
CA ILE A 322 -11.76 8.50 2.13
C ILE A 322 -13.03 8.29 1.29
N GLU A 323 -14.21 8.61 1.84
CA GLU A 323 -15.49 8.54 1.10
C GLU A 323 -15.42 9.42 -0.14
N LYS A 324 -14.93 10.66 0.00
CA LYS A 324 -14.72 11.56 -1.14
C LYS A 324 -13.76 11.00 -2.18
N MET A 325 -12.73 10.28 -1.77
CA MET A 325 -11.85 9.53 -2.69
C MET A 325 -12.65 8.50 -3.48
N LEU A 326 -13.48 7.71 -2.81
CA LEU A 326 -14.26 6.66 -3.45
C LEU A 326 -15.29 7.22 -4.44
N GLU A 327 -15.93 8.37 -4.11
CA GLU A 327 -16.87 9.07 -4.99
C GLU A 327 -16.19 9.61 -6.26
N LEU A 328 -14.98 10.15 -6.16
CA LEU A 328 -14.23 10.76 -7.26
C LEU A 328 -13.42 9.74 -8.11
N SER A 329 -13.40 8.46 -7.71
CA SER A 329 -12.54 7.42 -8.32
C SER A 329 -13.14 6.68 -9.51
#